data_a18aecf2cf1126d1fbe864c732935581
#
_entry.id   a18aecf2cf1126d1fbe864c732935581
#
_cell.length_a   1.000
_cell.length_b   1.000
_cell.length_c   1.000
_cell.angle_alpha   90.00
_cell.angle_beta   90.00
_cell.angle_gamma   90.00
#
_symmetry.space_group_name_H-M   'P 1'
#
loop_
_entity.id
_entity.type
_entity.pdbx_description
1 polymer ?
#
loop_
_entity_poly.entity_id
_entity_poly.type
_entity_poly.pdbx_seq_one_letter_code
_entity_poly.pdbx_strand_id
1 'polypeptide(L)'
;MPDLRISVLDQCPIPDGFTAGDALRNSIDLARLCDGLGYTRYWVAEHHGTKGLACASPEALIAPIASATTRLRVGSGGVMLPHYSPFKVAETFSMLAGLYPGRIDLGIGRAAGTSPKVAFMLQRDRRQAAPDDFREQLDELLGYLANRTPYRFASPDVWLLGSSHDSAIWAAELGLPYVFADFINPNGAPIARYYRQQFTPSELSPTARAGVATWAICADSEEEALELSLSFRMMMTMLFRGQSIAVPTIEHARRFLEEERLLPGDIPAGRRILTGTPERVRENIEKLARDYEAEEVLIVNILHDHAARRRSYELIAKAFGLDATEPAVL
;
A
#
# COMPACT_ATOMS: atom_id res chain seq x y z
N MET A 1 -9.53 -16.15 12.72
CA MET A 1 -10.20 -14.85 13.00
C MET A 1 -11.33 -14.77 11.99
N PRO A 2 -12.59 -14.77 12.42
CA PRO A 2 -13.70 -14.89 11.46
C PRO A 2 -13.91 -13.73 10.51
N ASP A 3 -13.28 -12.56 10.74
CA ASP A 3 -13.56 -11.34 9.97
C ASP A 3 -12.27 -10.62 9.48
N LEU A 4 -11.18 -11.37 9.23
CA LEU A 4 -9.96 -10.77 8.71
C LEU A 4 -10.15 -10.38 7.25
N ARG A 5 -10.11 -9.07 6.96
CA ARG A 5 -10.18 -8.54 5.60
C ARG A 5 -8.82 -8.60 4.93
N ILE A 6 -8.83 -9.00 3.66
CA ILE A 6 -7.64 -9.03 2.81
C ILE A 6 -7.78 -7.99 1.71
N SER A 7 -6.77 -7.16 1.58
CA SER A 7 -6.71 -6.04 0.66
C SER A 7 -5.39 -5.99 -0.11
N VAL A 8 -5.32 -5.12 -1.10
CA VAL A 8 -4.14 -4.94 -1.95
C VAL A 8 -3.55 -3.55 -1.74
N LEU A 9 -2.23 -3.49 -1.58
CA LEU A 9 -1.44 -2.26 -1.71
C LEU A 9 -0.51 -2.42 -2.90
N ASP A 10 -0.90 -1.87 -4.04
CA ASP A 10 -0.13 -1.97 -5.27
C ASP A 10 0.91 -0.85 -5.40
N GLN A 11 2.16 -1.22 -5.51
CA GLN A 11 3.26 -0.31 -5.79
C GLN A 11 3.51 -0.09 -7.29
N CYS A 12 2.69 -0.69 -8.16
CA CYS A 12 2.79 -0.60 -9.62
C CYS A 12 4.19 -0.96 -10.15
N PRO A 13 4.71 -2.17 -9.87
CA PRO A 13 6.08 -2.55 -10.22
C PRO A 13 6.29 -2.57 -11.74
N ILE A 14 7.44 -2.03 -12.19
CA ILE A 14 7.86 -2.03 -13.60
C ILE A 14 8.80 -3.22 -13.80
N PRO A 15 8.39 -4.29 -14.51
CA PRO A 15 9.29 -5.39 -14.82
C PRO A 15 10.37 -4.95 -15.82
N ASP A 16 11.55 -5.52 -15.70
CA ASP A 16 12.63 -5.30 -16.68
C ASP A 16 12.19 -5.75 -18.07
N GLY A 17 12.49 -4.94 -19.07
CA GLY A 17 12.01 -5.13 -20.44
C GLY A 17 10.61 -4.57 -20.74
N PHE A 18 9.90 -4.01 -19.74
CA PHE A 18 8.57 -3.40 -19.90
C PHE A 18 8.59 -1.89 -19.62
N THR A 19 7.55 -1.22 -20.05
CA THR A 19 7.38 0.23 -19.83
C THR A 19 6.57 0.52 -18.55
N ALA A 20 6.68 1.75 -18.02
CA ALA A 20 5.81 2.21 -16.94
C ALA A 20 4.32 2.15 -17.34
N GLY A 21 4.01 2.41 -18.63
CA GLY A 21 2.64 2.29 -19.15
C GLY A 21 2.10 0.85 -19.09
N ASP A 22 2.97 -0.16 -19.30
CA ASP A 22 2.59 -1.57 -19.14
C ASP A 22 2.29 -1.87 -17.66
N ALA A 23 3.13 -1.40 -16.75
CA ALA A 23 2.93 -1.57 -15.31
C ALA A 23 1.60 -0.96 -14.83
N LEU A 24 1.24 0.24 -15.31
CA LEU A 24 -0.05 0.86 -14.97
C LEU A 24 -1.25 0.07 -15.53
N ARG A 25 -1.14 -0.48 -16.75
CA ARG A 25 -2.16 -1.38 -17.30
C ARG A 25 -2.29 -2.67 -16.51
N ASN A 26 -1.17 -3.25 -16.08
CA ASN A 26 -1.14 -4.42 -15.20
C ASN A 26 -1.82 -4.15 -13.85
N SER A 27 -1.68 -2.95 -13.29
CA SER A 27 -2.39 -2.55 -12.06
C SER A 27 -3.91 -2.52 -12.25
N ILE A 28 -4.40 -2.00 -13.39
CA ILE A 28 -5.84 -1.99 -13.70
C ILE A 28 -6.35 -3.44 -13.91
N ASP A 29 -5.58 -4.26 -14.61
CA ASP A 29 -5.93 -5.67 -14.84
C ASP A 29 -5.96 -6.47 -13.52
N LEU A 30 -4.96 -6.27 -12.65
CA LEU A 30 -4.95 -6.89 -11.33
C LEU A 30 -6.12 -6.44 -10.45
N ALA A 31 -6.49 -5.16 -10.50
CA ALA A 31 -7.63 -4.65 -9.76
C ALA A 31 -8.96 -5.30 -10.19
N ARG A 32 -9.15 -5.53 -11.51
CA ARG A 32 -10.31 -6.30 -12.01
C ARG A 32 -10.32 -7.73 -11.47
N LEU A 33 -9.17 -8.38 -11.46
CA LEU A 33 -9.06 -9.73 -10.89
C LEU A 33 -9.44 -9.72 -9.40
N CYS A 34 -8.87 -8.81 -8.61
CA CYS A 34 -9.12 -8.69 -7.18
C CYS A 34 -10.60 -8.34 -6.87
N ASP A 35 -11.25 -7.52 -7.70
CA ASP A 35 -12.69 -7.24 -7.61
C ASP A 35 -13.51 -8.53 -7.79
N GLY A 36 -13.14 -9.36 -8.78
CA GLY A 36 -13.76 -10.66 -9.05
C GLY A 36 -13.48 -11.71 -7.98
N LEU A 37 -12.42 -11.59 -7.21
CA LEU A 37 -12.02 -12.53 -6.17
C LEU A 37 -12.53 -12.18 -4.76
N GLY A 38 -13.13 -10.99 -4.55
CA GLY A 38 -13.68 -10.61 -3.25
C GLY A 38 -12.69 -9.88 -2.31
N TYR A 39 -11.59 -9.33 -2.82
CA TYR A 39 -10.74 -8.44 -2.02
C TYR A 39 -11.52 -7.20 -1.56
N THR A 40 -11.19 -6.68 -0.38
CA THR A 40 -11.92 -5.54 0.20
C THR A 40 -11.51 -4.21 -0.44
N ARG A 41 -10.18 -3.97 -0.58
CA ARG A 41 -9.62 -2.72 -1.09
C ARG A 41 -8.51 -2.95 -2.09
N TYR A 42 -8.32 -1.98 -2.96
CA TYR A 42 -7.17 -1.87 -3.86
C TYR A 42 -6.61 -0.45 -3.78
N TRP A 43 -5.50 -0.29 -3.09
CA TRP A 43 -4.81 0.97 -2.96
C TRP A 43 -3.57 1.02 -3.83
N VAL A 44 -3.27 2.18 -4.38
CA VAL A 44 -2.06 2.44 -5.17
C VAL A 44 -1.14 3.37 -4.42
N ALA A 45 0.14 3.00 -4.35
CA ALA A 45 1.15 3.77 -3.63
C ALA A 45 1.76 4.85 -4.51
N GLU A 46 2.21 5.96 -3.89
CA GLU A 46 2.90 7.07 -4.56
C GLU A 46 4.42 6.92 -4.46
N HIS A 47 5.09 6.86 -5.61
CA HIS A 47 6.55 6.84 -5.69
C HIS A 47 7.05 7.70 -6.85
N HIS A 48 8.08 8.51 -6.59
CA HIS A 48 8.63 9.44 -7.58
C HIS A 48 10.08 9.15 -7.93
N GLY A 49 10.45 9.40 -9.20
CA GLY A 49 11.82 9.32 -9.67
C GLY A 49 12.48 7.94 -9.55
N THR A 50 11.68 6.88 -9.50
CA THR A 50 12.16 5.49 -9.41
C THR A 50 12.05 4.78 -10.75
N LYS A 51 12.98 3.85 -11.02
CA LYS A 51 12.95 3.01 -12.23
C LYS A 51 12.06 1.77 -12.06
N GLY A 52 11.74 1.40 -10.83
CA GLY A 52 11.07 0.14 -10.51
C GLY A 52 9.58 0.26 -10.23
N LEU A 53 9.03 1.47 -10.05
CA LEU A 53 7.63 1.68 -9.65
C LEU A 53 7.02 2.80 -10.49
N ALA A 54 5.84 2.56 -11.05
CA ALA A 54 5.26 3.41 -12.10
C ALA A 54 4.32 4.52 -11.59
N CYS A 55 3.72 4.37 -10.41
CA CYS A 55 2.69 5.28 -9.96
C CYS A 55 3.29 6.50 -9.23
N ALA A 56 3.25 7.65 -9.86
CA ALA A 56 3.67 8.93 -9.30
C ALA A 56 2.49 9.82 -8.87
N SER A 57 1.26 9.45 -9.22
CA SER A 57 0.03 10.22 -8.95
C SER A 57 -1.11 9.24 -8.73
N PRO A 58 -1.32 8.75 -7.49
CA PRO A 58 -2.39 7.80 -7.18
C PRO A 58 -3.75 8.26 -7.70
N GLU A 59 -4.08 9.52 -7.55
CA GLU A 59 -5.34 10.12 -7.97
C GLU A 59 -5.61 9.95 -9.48
N ALA A 60 -4.56 9.92 -10.29
CA ALA A 60 -4.70 9.68 -11.74
C ALA A 60 -5.03 8.21 -12.08
N LEU A 61 -4.57 7.27 -11.24
CA LEU A 61 -4.78 5.83 -11.46
C LEU A 61 -6.04 5.31 -10.75
N ILE A 62 -6.49 5.94 -9.68
CA ILE A 62 -7.70 5.57 -8.92
C ILE A 62 -8.94 5.61 -9.83
N ALA A 63 -9.12 6.66 -10.63
CA ALA A 63 -10.29 6.80 -11.48
C ALA A 63 -10.43 5.65 -12.50
N PRO A 64 -9.41 5.29 -13.32
CA PRO A 64 -9.50 4.16 -14.24
C PRO A 64 -9.68 2.81 -13.52
N ILE A 65 -9.09 2.60 -12.34
CA ILE A 65 -9.32 1.40 -11.53
C ILE A 65 -10.77 1.35 -11.05
N ALA A 66 -11.29 2.44 -10.48
CA ALA A 66 -12.67 2.51 -9.98
C ALA A 66 -13.69 2.33 -11.11
N SER A 67 -13.40 2.82 -12.31
CA SER A 67 -14.22 2.59 -13.53
C SER A 67 -14.17 1.14 -14.01
N ALA A 68 -13.08 0.43 -13.76
CA ALA A 68 -12.86 -0.93 -14.22
C ALA A 68 -13.35 -2.00 -13.23
N THR A 69 -13.81 -1.58 -12.03
CA THR A 69 -14.23 -2.43 -10.90
C THR A 69 -15.60 -2.01 -10.39
N THR A 70 -16.27 -2.87 -9.63
CA THR A 70 -17.65 -2.61 -9.20
C THR A 70 -17.83 -2.59 -7.67
N ARG A 71 -17.03 -3.36 -6.92
CA ARG A 71 -17.19 -3.56 -5.47
C ARG A 71 -16.00 -3.09 -4.66
N LEU A 72 -14.79 -3.28 -5.18
CA LEU A 72 -13.57 -2.85 -4.51
C LEU A 72 -13.65 -1.38 -4.07
N ARG A 73 -13.25 -1.11 -2.85
CA ARG A 73 -12.87 0.24 -2.47
C ARG A 73 -11.51 0.54 -3.09
N VAL A 74 -11.40 1.70 -3.70
CA VAL A 74 -10.18 2.10 -4.42
C VAL A 74 -9.61 3.35 -3.79
N GLY A 75 -8.30 3.42 -3.61
CA GLY A 75 -7.71 4.57 -2.96
C GLY A 75 -6.20 4.70 -3.10
N SER A 76 -5.66 5.66 -2.38
CA SER A 76 -4.22 5.86 -2.25
C SER A 76 -3.66 5.13 -1.04
N GLY A 77 -2.46 4.58 -1.18
CA GLY A 77 -1.76 3.92 -0.09
C GLY A 77 -0.28 4.33 0.03
N GLY A 78 0.01 5.68 0.18
CA GLY A 78 -0.83 6.86 0.37
C GLY A 78 -0.39 8.03 -0.49
N VAL A 79 -1.17 9.09 -0.45
CA VAL A 79 -0.72 10.40 -0.93
C VAL A 79 0.36 10.91 0.01
N MET A 80 1.49 11.33 -0.55
CA MET A 80 2.58 11.95 0.21
C MET A 80 2.26 13.44 0.44
N LEU A 81 1.41 13.72 1.45
CA LEU A 81 0.81 15.04 1.69
C LEU A 81 1.82 16.20 1.70
N PRO A 82 3.07 16.08 2.19
CA PRO A 82 4.03 17.17 2.15
C PRO A 82 4.36 17.72 0.74
N HIS A 83 4.06 16.97 -0.31
CA HIS A 83 4.27 17.40 -1.70
C HIS A 83 3.13 18.26 -2.25
N TYR A 84 1.99 18.34 -1.55
CA TYR A 84 0.74 18.89 -2.06
C TYR A 84 0.19 20.02 -1.18
N SER A 85 -0.73 20.80 -1.77
CA SER A 85 -1.65 21.63 -1.01
C SER A 85 -2.74 20.74 -0.41
N PRO A 86 -3.00 20.79 0.92
CA PRO A 86 -4.10 20.06 1.54
C PRO A 86 -5.45 20.33 0.89
N PHE A 87 -5.71 21.60 0.51
CA PHE A 87 -6.94 21.99 -0.20
C PHE A 87 -7.06 21.24 -1.55
N LYS A 88 -5.97 21.16 -2.33
CA LYS A 88 -5.99 20.47 -3.62
C LYS A 88 -6.24 18.97 -3.47
N VAL A 89 -5.68 18.34 -2.45
CA VAL A 89 -5.95 16.93 -2.14
C VAL A 89 -7.41 16.73 -1.75
N ALA A 90 -7.96 17.60 -0.90
CA ALA A 90 -9.37 17.56 -0.50
C ALA A 90 -10.31 17.68 -1.71
N GLU A 91 -10.07 18.65 -2.63
CA GLU A 91 -10.87 18.79 -3.85
C GLU A 91 -10.81 17.54 -4.73
N THR A 92 -9.60 17.03 -4.96
CA THR A 92 -9.38 15.89 -5.87
C THR A 92 -10.08 14.64 -5.36
N PHE A 93 -9.91 14.30 -4.07
CA PHE A 93 -10.52 13.10 -3.51
C PHE A 93 -12.03 13.25 -3.26
N SER A 94 -12.51 14.46 -3.01
CA SER A 94 -13.96 14.74 -2.99
C SER A 94 -14.59 14.56 -4.37
N MET A 95 -13.92 14.99 -5.44
CA MET A 95 -14.34 14.71 -6.82
C MET A 95 -14.42 13.21 -7.11
N LEU A 96 -13.36 12.46 -6.76
CA LEU A 96 -13.33 11.02 -6.93
C LEU A 96 -14.46 10.34 -6.15
N ALA A 97 -14.69 10.73 -4.88
CA ALA A 97 -15.78 10.20 -4.06
C ALA A 97 -17.17 10.56 -4.63
N GLY A 98 -17.29 11.73 -5.27
CA GLY A 98 -18.51 12.12 -5.98
C GLY A 98 -18.79 11.27 -7.23
N LEU A 99 -17.74 10.90 -7.97
CA LEU A 99 -17.83 10.03 -9.15
C LEU A 99 -18.07 8.56 -8.79
N TYR A 100 -17.53 8.10 -7.65
CA TYR A 100 -17.60 6.71 -7.19
C TYR A 100 -18.07 6.65 -5.74
N PRO A 101 -19.34 6.98 -5.44
CA PRO A 101 -19.84 7.07 -4.07
C PRO A 101 -19.62 5.81 -3.26
N GLY A 102 -19.15 5.96 -2.02
CA GLY A 102 -18.91 4.87 -1.08
C GLY A 102 -17.68 4.00 -1.39
N ARG A 103 -16.92 4.28 -2.45
CA ARG A 103 -15.83 3.41 -2.91
C ARG A 103 -14.43 4.03 -2.84
N ILE A 104 -14.30 5.30 -2.46
CA ILE A 104 -13.01 6.00 -2.48
C ILE A 104 -12.41 6.10 -1.08
N ASP A 105 -11.14 5.74 -1.00
CA ASP A 105 -10.29 5.87 0.20
C ASP A 105 -9.17 6.89 -0.06
N LEU A 106 -8.91 7.74 0.93
CA LEU A 106 -7.78 8.65 0.96
C LEU A 106 -6.80 8.17 2.05
N GLY A 107 -5.84 7.36 1.67
CA GLY A 107 -4.71 7.03 2.51
C GLY A 107 -3.62 8.10 2.41
N ILE A 108 -3.11 8.57 3.55
CA ILE A 108 -2.18 9.69 3.66
C ILE A 108 -0.87 9.20 4.29
N GLY A 109 0.27 9.59 3.71
CA GLY A 109 1.60 9.34 4.23
C GLY A 109 2.43 10.62 4.39
N ARG A 110 3.42 10.57 5.31
CA ARG A 110 4.39 11.65 5.53
C ARG A 110 5.67 11.49 4.71
N ALA A 111 6.08 10.24 4.47
CA ALA A 111 7.37 9.97 3.85
C ALA A 111 7.43 10.54 2.42
N ALA A 112 8.62 11.00 2.02
CA ALA A 112 8.81 11.58 0.69
C ALA A 112 8.60 10.59 -0.47
N GLY A 113 8.61 9.27 -0.21
CA GLY A 113 8.43 8.21 -1.23
C GLY A 113 9.49 8.24 -2.33
N THR A 114 10.65 8.91 -2.10
CA THR A 114 11.64 9.17 -3.14
C THR A 114 13.01 9.57 -2.58
N SER A 115 13.99 9.80 -3.48
CA SER A 115 15.33 10.31 -3.12
C SER A 115 15.29 11.79 -2.70
N PRO A 116 16.26 12.29 -1.91
CA PRO A 116 16.32 13.69 -1.50
C PRO A 116 16.33 14.68 -2.69
N LYS A 117 16.98 14.32 -3.80
CA LYS A 117 16.98 15.13 -5.03
C LYS A 117 15.58 15.29 -5.62
N VAL A 118 14.83 14.23 -5.70
CA VAL A 118 13.48 14.25 -6.25
C VAL A 118 12.52 14.89 -5.26
N ALA A 119 12.67 14.64 -3.94
CA ALA A 119 11.91 15.34 -2.91
C ALA A 119 12.06 16.86 -3.00
N PHE A 120 13.28 17.36 -3.24
CA PHE A 120 13.50 18.78 -3.50
C PHE A 120 12.78 19.28 -4.76
N MET A 121 12.70 18.46 -5.84
CA MET A 121 11.96 18.85 -7.06
C MET A 121 10.46 18.93 -6.83
N LEU A 122 9.93 18.14 -5.91
CA LEU A 122 8.51 18.10 -5.51
C LEU A 122 8.15 19.14 -4.44
N GLN A 123 9.15 19.78 -3.82
CA GLN A 123 8.94 20.75 -2.76
C GLN A 123 8.08 21.92 -3.24
N ARG A 124 7.06 22.27 -2.44
CA ARG A 124 6.10 23.36 -2.72
C ARG A 124 6.78 24.73 -2.90
N ASP A 125 7.74 25.06 -2.03
CA ASP A 125 8.58 26.23 -2.15
C ASP A 125 10.06 25.85 -2.04
N ARG A 126 10.78 25.93 -3.16
CA ARG A 126 12.21 25.59 -3.25
C ARG A 126 13.16 26.72 -2.85
N ARG A 127 12.62 27.89 -2.47
CA ARG A 127 13.42 29.05 -2.02
C ARG A 127 13.83 28.93 -0.56
N GLN A 128 13.22 28.02 0.19
CA GLN A 128 13.50 27.77 1.60
C GLN A 128 13.52 26.27 1.89
N ALA A 129 14.00 25.88 3.08
CA ALA A 129 13.93 24.48 3.52
C ALA A 129 12.49 23.99 3.57
N ALA A 130 12.27 22.71 3.27
CA ALA A 130 10.97 22.10 3.44
C ALA A 130 10.54 22.19 4.92
N PRO A 131 9.35 22.72 5.22
CA PRO A 131 8.85 22.75 6.58
C PRO A 131 8.52 21.34 7.07
N ASP A 132 8.66 21.12 8.38
CA ASP A 132 8.14 19.92 9.05
C ASP A 132 6.73 20.27 9.60
N ASP A 133 5.79 20.45 8.68
CA ASP A 133 4.42 20.91 8.93
C ASP A 133 3.36 19.85 8.59
N PHE A 134 3.73 18.57 8.63
CA PHE A 134 2.82 17.49 8.23
C PHE A 134 1.56 17.43 9.10
N ARG A 135 1.68 17.66 10.42
CA ARG A 135 0.55 17.63 11.33
C ARG A 135 -0.43 18.76 11.02
N GLU A 136 0.07 19.97 10.80
CA GLU A 136 -0.72 21.13 10.43
C GLU A 136 -1.42 20.92 9.08
N GLN A 137 -0.72 20.34 8.11
CA GLN A 137 -1.30 19.99 6.81
C GLN A 137 -2.42 18.95 6.93
N LEU A 138 -2.26 17.98 7.83
CA LEU A 138 -3.26 16.95 8.08
C LEU A 138 -4.50 17.56 8.72
N ASP A 139 -4.34 18.42 9.73
CA ASP A 139 -5.45 19.15 10.36
C ASP A 139 -6.18 20.03 9.35
N GLU A 140 -5.45 20.74 8.48
CA GLU A 140 -6.01 21.56 7.41
C GLU A 140 -6.83 20.72 6.41
N LEU A 141 -6.27 19.58 5.96
CA LEU A 141 -6.94 18.64 5.05
C LEU A 141 -8.26 18.13 5.65
N LEU A 142 -8.22 17.68 6.90
CA LEU A 142 -9.41 17.19 7.60
C LEU A 142 -10.46 18.27 7.76
N GLY A 143 -10.04 19.50 8.04
CA GLY A 143 -10.92 20.68 8.09
C GLY A 143 -11.65 20.95 6.77
N TYR A 144 -10.96 20.84 5.63
CA TYR A 144 -11.59 20.99 4.31
C TYR A 144 -12.58 19.86 4.02
N LEU A 145 -12.25 18.63 4.35
CA LEU A 145 -13.13 17.46 4.13
C LEU A 145 -14.38 17.52 5.01
N ALA A 146 -14.25 17.93 6.29
CA ALA A 146 -15.36 18.09 7.23
C ALA A 146 -16.33 19.20 6.79
N ASN A 147 -15.80 20.32 6.35
CA ASN A 147 -16.60 21.47 5.87
C ASN A 147 -17.17 21.27 4.47
N ARG A 148 -16.97 20.07 3.90
CA ARG A 148 -17.38 19.70 2.55
C ARG A 148 -17.00 20.80 1.58
N THR A 149 -15.89 20.66 0.88
CA THR A 149 -15.46 21.63 -0.15
C THR A 149 -16.64 22.34 -0.82
N PRO A 150 -16.54 23.56 -1.35
CA PRO A 150 -17.68 24.36 -1.88
C PRO A 150 -18.65 23.57 -2.77
N TYR A 151 -18.21 22.44 -3.30
CA TYR A 151 -18.95 21.61 -4.27
C TYR A 151 -19.89 20.56 -3.65
N ARG A 152 -19.93 20.38 -2.34
CA ARG A 152 -20.78 19.41 -1.61
C ARG A 152 -20.66 17.96 -2.10
N PHE A 153 -19.46 17.54 -2.54
CA PHE A 153 -19.20 16.15 -2.90
C PHE A 153 -19.27 15.21 -1.69
N ALA A 154 -19.41 13.91 -1.95
CA ALA A 154 -19.21 12.89 -0.91
C ALA A 154 -17.77 12.94 -0.40
N SER A 155 -17.55 12.62 0.87
CA SER A 155 -16.21 12.51 1.45
C SER A 155 -15.63 11.12 1.18
N PRO A 156 -14.32 11.01 0.92
CA PRO A 156 -13.63 9.73 0.94
C PRO A 156 -13.54 9.18 2.35
N ASP A 157 -13.28 7.87 2.50
CA ASP A 157 -12.87 7.28 3.79
C ASP A 157 -11.37 7.59 4.01
N VAL A 158 -11.05 8.30 5.10
CA VAL A 158 -9.70 8.81 5.35
C VAL A 158 -8.91 7.86 6.24
N TRP A 159 -7.68 7.55 5.84
CA TRP A 159 -6.76 6.65 6.53
C TRP A 159 -5.38 7.30 6.71
N LEU A 160 -4.78 7.17 7.89
CA LEU A 160 -3.38 7.54 8.07
C LEU A 160 -2.49 6.30 7.93
N LEU A 161 -1.38 6.45 7.17
CA LEU A 161 -0.41 5.38 6.94
C LEU A 161 0.94 5.77 7.53
N GLY A 162 1.62 4.79 8.11
CA GLY A 162 2.97 5.05 8.60
C GLY A 162 3.68 3.82 9.15
N SER A 163 4.91 4.03 9.60
CA SER A 163 5.77 2.99 10.19
C SER A 163 6.52 3.51 11.43
N SER A 164 6.07 4.63 12.00
CA SER A 164 6.69 5.31 13.15
C SER A 164 5.70 5.53 14.29
N HIS A 165 6.23 5.85 15.47
CA HIS A 165 5.41 6.24 16.61
C HIS A 165 4.57 7.48 16.33
N ASP A 166 5.14 8.52 15.68
CA ASP A 166 4.44 9.76 15.40
C ASP A 166 3.15 9.52 14.61
N SER A 167 3.21 8.68 13.56
CA SER A 167 2.03 8.39 12.75
C SER A 167 0.92 7.67 13.53
N ALA A 168 1.29 6.79 14.47
CA ALA A 168 0.34 6.13 15.36
C ALA A 168 -0.28 7.09 16.39
N ILE A 169 0.53 8.01 16.94
CA ILE A 169 0.07 9.05 17.85
C ILE A 169 -0.96 9.94 17.14
N TRP A 170 -0.60 10.47 15.98
CA TRP A 170 -1.51 11.34 15.23
C TRP A 170 -2.80 10.65 14.79
N ALA A 171 -2.71 9.38 14.35
CA ALA A 171 -3.91 8.61 14.01
C ALA A 171 -4.82 8.41 15.23
N ALA A 172 -4.25 8.12 16.40
CA ALA A 172 -5.00 7.92 17.64
C ALA A 172 -5.67 9.21 18.12
N GLU A 173 -4.92 10.32 18.14
CA GLU A 173 -5.42 11.64 18.59
C GLU A 173 -6.52 12.20 17.68
N LEU A 174 -6.36 12.02 16.36
CA LEU A 174 -7.30 12.51 15.35
C LEU A 174 -8.47 11.56 15.11
N GLY A 175 -8.48 10.39 15.76
CA GLY A 175 -9.52 9.39 15.57
C GLY A 175 -9.59 8.87 14.15
N LEU A 176 -8.43 8.69 13.49
CA LEU A 176 -8.35 8.17 12.12
C LEU A 176 -8.09 6.66 12.11
N PRO A 177 -8.67 5.92 11.17
CA PRO A 177 -8.19 4.59 10.82
C PRO A 177 -6.70 4.61 10.47
N TYR A 178 -5.98 3.54 10.84
CA TYR A 178 -4.52 3.50 10.72
C TYR A 178 -4.04 2.22 10.06
N VAL A 179 -3.11 2.32 9.09
CA VAL A 179 -2.41 1.18 8.51
C VAL A 179 -0.92 1.28 8.80
N PHE A 180 -0.41 0.27 9.48
CA PHE A 180 1.00 0.17 9.76
C PHE A 180 1.75 -0.53 8.61
N ALA A 181 2.83 0.07 8.13
CA ALA A 181 3.67 -0.50 7.07
C ALA A 181 4.74 -1.43 7.67
N ASP A 182 4.38 -2.69 7.94
CA ASP A 182 5.29 -3.73 8.43
C ASP A 182 6.48 -3.95 7.48
N PHE A 183 6.24 -3.85 6.19
CA PHE A 183 7.28 -3.97 5.18
C PHE A 183 8.35 -2.86 5.25
N ILE A 184 8.08 -1.73 5.92
CA ILE A 184 9.05 -0.68 6.22
C ILE A 184 9.70 -0.91 7.59
N ASN A 185 8.90 -1.25 8.60
CA ASN A 185 9.37 -1.47 9.97
C ASN A 185 8.76 -2.75 10.55
N PRO A 186 9.47 -3.89 10.53
CA PRO A 186 8.95 -5.18 10.99
C PRO A 186 8.76 -5.29 12.51
N ASN A 187 9.11 -4.25 13.27
CA ASN A 187 8.99 -4.20 14.73
C ASN A 187 7.81 -3.34 15.20
N GLY A 188 6.81 -3.13 14.34
CA GLY A 188 5.73 -2.18 14.57
C GLY A 188 4.57 -2.66 15.44
N ALA A 189 4.51 -3.93 15.82
CA ALA A 189 3.40 -4.46 16.62
C ALA A 189 3.14 -3.68 17.94
N PRO A 190 4.15 -3.26 18.72
CA PRO A 190 3.92 -2.38 19.87
C PRO A 190 3.32 -1.03 19.51
N ILE A 191 3.69 -0.48 18.36
CA ILE A 191 3.19 0.81 17.86
C ILE A 191 1.73 0.70 17.46
N ALA A 192 1.33 -0.39 16.78
CA ALA A 192 -0.05 -0.65 16.42
C ALA A 192 -0.94 -0.83 17.68
N ARG A 193 -0.44 -1.53 18.70
CA ARG A 193 -1.15 -1.63 20.00
C ARG A 193 -1.30 -0.28 20.68
N TYR A 194 -0.26 0.54 20.68
CA TYR A 194 -0.33 1.92 21.21
C TYR A 194 -1.45 2.72 20.54
N TYR A 195 -1.54 2.68 19.20
CA TYR A 195 -2.62 3.32 18.46
C TYR A 195 -4.00 2.93 19.01
N ARG A 196 -4.27 1.61 19.18
CA ARG A 196 -5.56 1.14 19.71
C ARG A 196 -5.84 1.61 21.14
N GLN A 197 -4.83 1.57 22.00
CA GLN A 197 -4.96 1.94 23.42
C GLN A 197 -5.22 3.44 23.61
N GLN A 198 -4.68 4.27 22.72
CA GLN A 198 -4.78 5.73 22.82
C GLN A 198 -5.81 6.33 21.86
N PHE A 199 -6.56 5.50 21.13
CA PHE A 199 -7.51 5.95 20.14
C PHE A 199 -8.62 6.82 20.75
N THR A 200 -8.80 8.01 20.20
CA THR A 200 -9.89 8.93 20.52
C THR A 200 -10.96 8.84 19.43
N PRO A 201 -12.20 8.44 19.74
CA PRO A 201 -13.29 8.41 18.75
C PRO A 201 -13.52 9.76 18.08
N SER A 202 -13.78 9.74 16.77
CA SER A 202 -14.11 10.92 15.97
C SER A 202 -15.33 10.69 15.09
N GLU A 203 -15.81 11.74 14.42
CA GLU A 203 -16.86 11.61 13.40
C GLU A 203 -16.42 10.77 12.19
N LEU A 204 -15.11 10.68 11.94
CA LEU A 204 -14.54 9.88 10.85
C LEU A 204 -14.44 8.40 11.20
N SER A 205 -14.25 8.08 12.49
CA SER A 205 -14.23 6.70 12.96
C SER A 205 -14.66 6.61 14.42
N PRO A 206 -15.80 5.96 14.72
CA PRO A 206 -16.27 5.78 16.10
C PRO A 206 -15.44 4.77 16.90
N THR A 207 -14.66 3.94 16.22
CA THR A 207 -13.82 2.88 16.81
C THR A 207 -12.45 2.85 16.14
N ALA A 208 -11.43 2.36 16.85
CA ALA A 208 -10.12 2.13 16.26
C ALA A 208 -10.21 1.07 15.16
N ARG A 209 -9.85 1.43 13.93
CA ARG A 209 -9.71 0.52 12.79
C ARG A 209 -8.23 0.40 12.45
N ALA A 210 -7.66 -0.79 12.60
CA ALA A 210 -6.24 -1.03 12.35
C ALA A 210 -6.02 -1.99 11.20
N GLY A 211 -5.11 -1.64 10.30
CA GLY A 211 -4.59 -2.51 9.26
C GLY A 211 -3.08 -2.67 9.35
N VAL A 212 -2.55 -3.69 8.68
CA VAL A 212 -1.12 -3.88 8.51
C VAL A 212 -0.81 -4.21 7.06
N ALA A 213 0.21 -3.56 6.48
CA ALA A 213 0.65 -3.81 5.12
C ALA A 213 1.96 -4.60 5.14
N THR A 214 2.04 -5.67 4.35
CA THR A 214 3.19 -6.57 4.31
C THR A 214 3.45 -7.11 2.91
N TRP A 215 4.69 -7.52 2.64
CA TRP A 215 4.99 -8.27 1.41
C TRP A 215 4.55 -9.72 1.52
N ALA A 216 3.86 -10.21 0.49
CA ALA A 216 3.53 -11.62 0.39
C ALA A 216 3.61 -12.13 -1.05
N ILE A 217 4.13 -13.36 -1.21
CA ILE A 217 4.17 -14.10 -2.47
C ILE A 217 3.66 -15.51 -2.20
N CYS A 218 2.57 -15.90 -2.85
CA CYS A 218 1.98 -17.22 -2.76
C CYS A 218 2.16 -17.96 -4.09
N ALA A 219 2.54 -19.24 -4.02
CA ALA A 219 2.67 -20.11 -5.18
C ALA A 219 2.15 -21.54 -4.87
N ASP A 220 2.12 -22.40 -5.87
CA ASP A 220 1.61 -23.75 -5.72
C ASP A 220 2.57 -24.67 -4.94
N SER A 221 3.87 -24.27 -4.79
CA SER A 221 4.85 -24.94 -3.92
C SER A 221 5.76 -23.96 -3.19
N GLU A 222 6.45 -24.43 -2.14
CA GLU A 222 7.43 -23.63 -1.38
C GLU A 222 8.63 -23.24 -2.26
N GLU A 223 9.10 -24.17 -3.11
CA GLU A 223 10.21 -23.96 -4.05
C GLU A 223 9.86 -22.85 -5.05
N GLU A 224 8.67 -22.92 -5.65
CA GLU A 224 8.21 -21.93 -6.61
C GLU A 224 8.06 -20.56 -5.95
N ALA A 225 7.47 -20.48 -4.75
CA ALA A 225 7.33 -19.24 -4.01
C ALA A 225 8.68 -18.59 -3.69
N LEU A 226 9.67 -19.42 -3.30
CA LEU A 226 11.03 -18.96 -3.04
C LEU A 226 11.69 -18.45 -4.33
N GLU A 227 11.55 -19.17 -5.43
CA GLU A 227 12.08 -18.80 -6.75
C GLU A 227 11.48 -17.47 -7.23
N LEU A 228 10.17 -17.32 -7.20
CA LEU A 228 9.46 -16.06 -7.54
C LEU A 228 9.96 -14.88 -6.70
N SER A 229 10.33 -15.11 -5.44
CA SER A 229 10.81 -14.07 -4.54
C SER A 229 12.19 -13.51 -4.90
N LEU A 230 12.99 -14.19 -5.75
CA LEU A 230 14.36 -13.76 -6.09
C LEU A 230 14.38 -12.35 -6.73
N SER A 231 13.45 -12.08 -7.65
CA SER A 231 13.33 -10.76 -8.30
C SER A 231 13.15 -9.63 -7.28
N PHE A 232 12.26 -9.83 -6.32
CA PHE A 232 12.04 -8.91 -5.22
C PHE A 232 13.29 -8.73 -4.34
N ARG A 233 13.98 -9.83 -4.01
CA ARG A 233 15.19 -9.82 -3.16
C ARG A 233 16.32 -9.03 -3.79
N MET A 234 16.58 -9.24 -5.09
CA MET A 234 17.56 -8.43 -5.81
C MET A 234 17.15 -6.95 -5.82
N MET A 235 15.89 -6.64 -6.14
CA MET A 235 15.40 -5.27 -6.15
C MET A 235 15.61 -4.58 -4.79
N MET A 236 15.30 -5.26 -3.68
CA MET A 236 15.50 -4.75 -2.33
C MET A 236 16.98 -4.59 -1.99
N THR A 237 17.83 -5.53 -2.35
CA THR A 237 19.28 -5.42 -2.16
C THR A 237 19.84 -4.19 -2.86
N MET A 238 19.42 -3.96 -4.12
CA MET A 238 19.84 -2.78 -4.88
C MET A 238 19.29 -1.48 -4.27
N LEU A 239 18.05 -1.48 -3.80
CA LEU A 239 17.43 -0.32 -3.12
C LEU A 239 18.23 0.08 -1.87
N PHE A 240 18.65 -0.89 -1.04
CA PHE A 240 19.47 -0.63 0.14
C PHE A 240 20.91 -0.15 -0.19
N ARG A 241 21.37 -0.42 -1.40
CA ARG A 241 22.60 0.16 -1.96
C ARG A 241 22.38 1.55 -2.60
N GLY A 242 21.19 2.13 -2.45
CA GLY A 242 20.84 3.44 -3.02
C GLY A 242 20.52 3.41 -4.52
N GLN A 243 20.28 2.24 -5.09
CA GLN A 243 20.01 2.07 -6.51
C GLN A 243 18.57 1.62 -6.75
N SER A 244 17.82 2.40 -7.52
CA SER A 244 16.49 1.99 -8.00
C SER A 244 16.64 1.28 -9.36
N ILE A 245 16.13 0.05 -9.44
CA ILE A 245 16.11 -0.76 -10.67
C ILE A 245 14.69 -1.18 -11.01
N ALA A 246 14.43 -1.54 -12.28
CA ALA A 246 13.24 -2.28 -12.67
C ALA A 246 13.23 -3.66 -11.98
N VAL A 247 12.06 -4.29 -11.86
CA VAL A 247 11.96 -5.64 -11.26
C VAL A 247 12.66 -6.64 -12.19
N PRO A 248 13.79 -7.26 -11.77
CA PRO A 248 14.58 -8.12 -12.64
C PRO A 248 13.87 -9.45 -12.93
N THR A 249 14.26 -10.12 -14.02
CA THR A 249 13.86 -11.51 -14.26
C THR A 249 14.41 -12.41 -13.16
N ILE A 250 13.76 -13.54 -12.94
CA ILE A 250 14.21 -14.55 -11.95
C ILE A 250 15.63 -15.01 -12.24
N GLU A 251 15.95 -15.26 -13.51
CA GLU A 251 17.28 -15.71 -13.94
C GLU A 251 18.37 -14.67 -13.63
N HIS A 252 18.10 -13.38 -13.93
CA HIS A 252 19.03 -12.30 -13.61
C HIS A 252 19.21 -12.17 -12.09
N ALA A 253 18.12 -12.22 -11.34
CA ALA A 253 18.15 -12.13 -9.89
C ALA A 253 18.92 -13.30 -9.25
N ARG A 254 18.74 -14.51 -9.75
CA ARG A 254 19.46 -15.71 -9.26
C ARG A 254 20.96 -15.53 -9.43
N ARG A 255 21.43 -15.20 -10.64
CA ARG A 255 22.86 -14.97 -10.91
C ARG A 255 23.46 -13.89 -9.99
N PHE A 256 22.76 -12.75 -9.85
CA PHE A 256 23.19 -11.67 -8.96
C PHE A 256 23.34 -12.13 -7.51
N LEU A 257 22.33 -12.83 -6.96
CA LEU A 257 22.34 -13.28 -5.57
C LEU A 257 23.41 -14.35 -5.32
N GLU A 258 23.69 -15.23 -6.30
CA GLU A 258 24.77 -16.22 -6.25
C GLU A 258 26.16 -15.53 -6.26
N GLU A 259 26.39 -14.57 -7.15
CA GLU A 259 27.63 -13.79 -7.24
C GLU A 259 27.91 -13.03 -5.95
N GLU A 260 26.86 -12.46 -5.35
CA GLU A 260 26.93 -11.73 -4.07
C GLU A 260 26.96 -12.65 -2.83
N ARG A 261 26.83 -13.98 -3.02
CA ARG A 261 26.77 -15.00 -1.96
C ARG A 261 25.68 -14.75 -0.92
N LEU A 262 24.55 -14.19 -1.35
CA LEU A 262 23.37 -13.97 -0.52
C LEU A 262 22.50 -15.22 -0.46
N LEU A 263 22.11 -15.63 0.75
CA LEU A 263 21.24 -16.79 0.92
C LEU A 263 19.83 -16.50 0.38
N PRO A 264 19.11 -17.49 -0.15
CA PRO A 264 17.76 -17.31 -0.68
C PRO A 264 16.75 -16.74 0.34
N GLY A 265 17.02 -16.87 1.64
CA GLY A 265 16.20 -16.32 2.72
C GLY A 265 16.51 -14.87 3.12
N ASP A 266 17.66 -14.33 2.70
CA ASP A 266 18.12 -13.03 3.18
C ASP A 266 17.36 -11.87 2.55
N ILE A 267 16.83 -10.99 3.42
CA ILE A 267 16.28 -9.70 3.03
C ILE A 267 16.97 -8.63 3.88
N PRO A 268 17.46 -7.52 3.26
CA PRO A 268 18.16 -6.48 3.98
C PRO A 268 17.37 -5.89 5.15
N ALA A 269 18.09 -5.47 6.22
CA ALA A 269 17.58 -4.76 7.38
C ALA A 269 16.53 -5.55 8.19
N GLY A 270 16.63 -6.88 8.26
CA GLY A 270 15.72 -7.73 9.05
C GLY A 270 14.26 -7.67 8.60
N ARG A 271 13.99 -7.14 7.41
CA ARG A 271 12.65 -7.12 6.83
C ARG A 271 12.21 -8.52 6.45
N ARG A 272 10.91 -8.71 6.31
CA ARG A 272 10.32 -10.01 5.99
C ARG A 272 9.45 -9.95 4.76
N ILE A 273 9.34 -11.09 4.10
CA ILE A 273 8.34 -11.37 3.09
C ILE A 273 7.67 -12.69 3.44
N LEU A 274 6.37 -12.74 3.37
CA LEU A 274 5.59 -13.94 3.61
C LEU A 274 5.54 -14.75 2.30
N THR A 275 6.35 -15.81 2.20
CA THR A 275 6.40 -16.66 1.01
C THR A 275 5.96 -18.08 1.34
N GLY A 276 5.37 -18.80 0.37
CA GLY A 276 5.05 -20.21 0.50
C GLY A 276 3.76 -20.62 -0.20
N THR A 277 3.29 -21.81 0.18
CA THR A 277 1.99 -22.34 -0.26
C THR A 277 0.81 -21.52 0.30
N PRO A 278 -0.40 -21.68 -0.23
CA PRO A 278 -1.59 -21.00 0.28
C PRO A 278 -1.80 -21.17 1.78
N GLU A 279 -1.59 -22.37 2.32
CA GLU A 279 -1.75 -22.68 3.74
C GLU A 279 -0.72 -21.91 4.58
N ARG A 280 0.55 -21.94 4.17
CA ARG A 280 1.64 -21.26 4.89
C ARG A 280 1.50 -19.73 4.85
N VAL A 281 1.14 -19.18 3.69
CA VAL A 281 0.93 -17.74 3.54
C VAL A 281 -0.24 -17.29 4.39
N ARG A 282 -1.35 -18.05 4.42
CA ARG A 282 -2.49 -17.79 5.28
C ARG A 282 -2.11 -17.79 6.76
N GLU A 283 -1.43 -18.83 7.26
CA GLU A 283 -0.98 -18.92 8.65
C GLU A 283 -0.13 -17.71 9.05
N ASN A 284 0.82 -17.31 8.19
CA ASN A 284 1.68 -16.17 8.43
C ASN A 284 0.92 -14.83 8.42
N ILE A 285 -0.03 -14.63 7.50
CA ILE A 285 -0.89 -13.46 7.45
C ILE A 285 -1.77 -13.37 8.70
N GLU A 286 -2.40 -14.47 9.11
CA GLU A 286 -3.22 -14.52 10.33
C GLU A 286 -2.39 -14.26 11.59
N LYS A 287 -1.16 -14.79 11.64
CA LYS A 287 -0.22 -14.49 12.74
C LYS A 287 0.13 -13.02 12.77
N LEU A 288 0.49 -12.44 11.62
CA LEU A 288 0.79 -11.01 11.51
C LEU A 288 -0.39 -10.16 11.98
N ALA A 289 -1.60 -10.47 11.52
CA ALA A 289 -2.81 -9.76 11.92
C ALA A 289 -3.03 -9.81 13.45
N ARG A 290 -2.81 -10.98 14.07
CA ARG A 290 -2.89 -11.11 15.55
C ARG A 290 -1.81 -10.30 16.26
N ASP A 291 -0.56 -10.34 15.79
CA ASP A 291 0.56 -9.62 16.41
C ASP A 291 0.33 -8.09 16.41
N TYR A 292 -0.32 -7.57 15.35
CA TYR A 292 -0.67 -6.16 15.16
C TYR A 292 -2.07 -5.79 15.65
N GLU A 293 -2.86 -6.75 16.11
CA GLU A 293 -4.29 -6.57 16.45
C GLU A 293 -5.05 -5.92 15.26
N ALA A 294 -4.69 -6.30 14.04
CA ALA A 294 -5.24 -5.73 12.81
C ALA A 294 -6.48 -6.52 12.34
N GLU A 295 -7.50 -5.80 11.88
CA GLU A 295 -8.69 -6.38 11.23
C GLU A 295 -8.52 -6.50 9.72
N GLU A 296 -7.48 -5.91 9.16
CA GLU A 296 -7.24 -5.89 7.71
C GLU A 296 -5.75 -6.05 7.41
N VAL A 297 -5.43 -6.89 6.44
CA VAL A 297 -4.06 -7.04 5.94
C VAL A 297 -4.01 -6.63 4.47
N LEU A 298 -3.13 -5.67 4.17
CA LEU A 298 -2.90 -5.19 2.81
C LEU A 298 -1.66 -5.88 2.24
N ILE A 299 -1.85 -6.62 1.16
CA ILE A 299 -0.80 -7.39 0.51
C ILE A 299 -0.08 -6.53 -0.51
N VAL A 300 1.24 -6.44 -0.36
CA VAL A 300 2.16 -5.90 -1.37
C VAL A 300 2.83 -7.08 -2.07
N ASN A 301 2.71 -7.15 -3.39
CA ASN A 301 3.33 -8.22 -4.18
C ASN A 301 4.10 -7.60 -5.35
N ILE A 302 5.40 -7.91 -5.42
CA ILE A 302 6.31 -7.43 -6.46
C ILE A 302 6.94 -8.63 -7.14
N LEU A 303 6.48 -8.94 -8.35
CA LEU A 303 7.00 -10.00 -9.21
C LEU A 303 7.32 -9.43 -10.60
N HIS A 304 8.27 -10.06 -11.31
CA HIS A 304 8.58 -9.71 -12.69
C HIS A 304 7.45 -10.13 -13.64
N ASP A 305 6.99 -11.37 -13.50
CA ASP A 305 5.91 -11.93 -14.33
C ASP A 305 4.54 -11.56 -13.80
N HIS A 306 3.73 -10.89 -14.65
CA HIS A 306 2.38 -10.45 -14.26
C HIS A 306 1.40 -11.61 -14.11
N ALA A 307 1.54 -12.69 -14.87
CA ALA A 307 0.67 -13.85 -14.72
C ALA A 307 0.95 -14.57 -13.39
N ALA A 308 2.21 -14.73 -13.00
CA ALA A 308 2.58 -15.26 -11.68
C ALA A 308 2.08 -14.32 -10.55
N ARG A 309 2.14 -13.00 -10.76
CA ARG A 309 1.59 -12.02 -9.81
C ARG A 309 0.09 -12.21 -9.63
N ARG A 310 -0.68 -12.34 -10.69
CA ARG A 310 -2.12 -12.65 -10.67
C ARG A 310 -2.39 -13.96 -9.93
N ARG A 311 -1.63 -15.02 -10.29
CA ARG A 311 -1.75 -16.35 -9.65
C ARG A 311 -1.55 -16.28 -8.14
N SER A 312 -0.58 -15.50 -7.68
CA SER A 312 -0.35 -15.31 -6.24
C SER A 312 -1.58 -14.71 -5.53
N TYR A 313 -2.25 -13.72 -6.11
CA TYR A 313 -3.48 -13.17 -5.54
C TYR A 313 -4.66 -14.16 -5.61
N GLU A 314 -4.79 -14.95 -6.67
CA GLU A 314 -5.81 -16.01 -6.77
C GLU A 314 -5.64 -17.06 -5.66
N LEU A 315 -4.40 -17.49 -5.41
CA LEU A 315 -4.07 -18.45 -4.37
C LEU A 315 -4.36 -17.89 -2.96
N ILE A 316 -4.01 -16.64 -2.70
CA ILE A 316 -4.32 -15.98 -1.42
C ILE A 316 -5.84 -15.87 -1.23
N ALA A 317 -6.58 -15.42 -2.25
CA ALA A 317 -8.03 -15.32 -2.19
C ALA A 317 -8.68 -16.66 -1.86
N LYS A 318 -8.25 -17.74 -2.55
CA LYS A 318 -8.71 -19.10 -2.29
C LYS A 318 -8.38 -19.56 -0.87
N ALA A 319 -7.16 -19.29 -0.38
CA ALA A 319 -6.76 -19.66 0.97
C ALA A 319 -7.61 -19.01 2.06
N PHE A 320 -8.05 -17.79 1.85
CA PHE A 320 -8.93 -17.06 2.78
C PHE A 320 -10.41 -17.29 2.53
N GLY A 321 -10.78 -18.00 1.45
CA GLY A 321 -12.19 -18.20 1.07
C GLY A 321 -12.89 -16.90 0.73
N LEU A 322 -12.17 -15.94 0.11
CA LEU A 322 -12.77 -14.67 -0.30
C LEU A 322 -13.87 -14.94 -1.32
N ASP A 323 -15.03 -14.31 -1.12
CA ASP A 323 -16.20 -14.48 -1.98
C ASP A 323 -16.60 -13.14 -2.60
N ALA A 324 -16.69 -13.16 -3.92
CA ALA A 324 -17.15 -12.05 -4.71
C ALA A 324 -18.65 -11.74 -4.53
N THR A 325 -19.42 -12.62 -3.95
CA THR A 325 -20.88 -12.45 -3.78
C THR A 325 -21.25 -11.71 -2.50
N GLU A 326 -20.34 -11.62 -1.52
CA GLU A 326 -20.59 -10.81 -0.32
C GLU A 326 -20.40 -9.33 -0.61
N PRO A 327 -21.33 -8.44 -0.21
CA PRO A 327 -21.10 -7.01 -0.28
C PRO A 327 -19.93 -6.64 0.63
N ALA A 328 -19.05 -5.75 0.17
CA ALA A 328 -18.00 -5.21 1.02
C ALA A 328 -18.67 -4.65 2.30
N VAL A 329 -18.42 -5.28 3.44
CA VAL A 329 -18.93 -4.81 4.73
C VAL A 329 -18.28 -3.46 5.00
N LEU A 330 -19.09 -2.41 4.99
CA LEU A 330 -18.69 -1.01 5.22
C LEU A 330 -18.41 -0.76 6.70
#